data_65ff09db3787b158f1fa6f4839db97a0
#
_entry.id   65ff09db3787b158f1fa6f4839db97a0
#
_cell.length_a   1.000
_cell.length_b   1.000
_cell.length_c   1.000
_cell.angle_alpha   90.00
_cell.angle_beta   90.00
_cell.angle_gamma   90.00
#
_symmetry.space_group_name_H-M   'P 1'
#
loop_
_entity.id
_entity.type
_entity.pdbx_description
1 polymer ?
#
loop_
_entity_poly.entity_id
_entity_poly.type
_entity_poly.pdbx_seq_one_letter_code
_entity_poly.pdbx_strand_id
1 'polypeptide(L)'
;IERSWNAGDSPGALWVGKKRMEGEAASVLARCDEIPVYTAEFDVLAQLTGFKLTRGMLCAMRRRGLPEVEKVCQNAKKVAVLENVMNPTNVGAIFRSAAALNMDAVLLTGGCSNPLYRRASRVSMGTVFQIPWTFIGEKQEDWIENGIRRLQGLGFQTAALALSDASVSFDYKRLREEKKL
;
A
#
# COMPACT_ATOMS: atom_id res chain seq x y z
N ILE A 1 -10.61 2.10 -7.29
CA ILE A 1 -11.82 1.65 -6.56
C ILE A 1 -11.87 0.13 -6.58
N GLU A 2 -12.00 -0.52 -7.73
CA GLU A 2 -12.16 -1.98 -7.85
C GLU A 2 -11.05 -2.78 -7.15
N ARG A 3 -9.78 -2.37 -7.26
CA ARG A 3 -8.66 -3.05 -6.59
C ARG A 3 -8.77 -3.02 -5.07
N SER A 4 -9.17 -1.89 -4.49
CA SER A 4 -9.41 -1.77 -3.05
C SER A 4 -10.61 -2.62 -2.62
N TRP A 5 -11.67 -2.57 -3.39
CA TRP A 5 -12.89 -3.37 -3.15
C TRP A 5 -12.61 -4.88 -3.23
N ASN A 6 -11.92 -5.31 -4.28
CA ASN A 6 -11.52 -6.72 -4.44
C ASN A 6 -10.53 -7.19 -3.36
N ALA A 7 -9.79 -6.27 -2.76
CA ALA A 7 -8.94 -6.53 -1.60
C ALA A 7 -9.75 -6.63 -0.28
N GLY A 8 -11.07 -6.38 -0.32
CA GLY A 8 -11.98 -6.51 0.83
C GLY A 8 -12.22 -5.22 1.60
N ASP A 9 -11.80 -4.04 1.08
CA ASP A 9 -12.23 -2.77 1.66
C ASP A 9 -13.71 -2.54 1.33
N SER A 10 -14.46 -1.96 2.28
CA SER A 10 -15.90 -1.72 2.10
C SER A 10 -16.14 -0.29 1.64
N PRO A 11 -16.77 -0.08 0.47
CA PRO A 11 -17.16 1.26 0.05
C PRO A 11 -18.27 1.81 0.95
N GLY A 12 -18.17 3.10 1.29
CA GLY A 12 -19.17 3.80 2.10
C GLY A 12 -19.98 4.80 1.30
N ALA A 13 -19.38 5.40 0.27
CA ALA A 13 -20.08 6.32 -0.64
C ALA A 13 -19.27 6.47 -1.95
N LEU A 14 -19.99 6.75 -3.04
CA LEU A 14 -19.41 6.99 -4.35
C LEU A 14 -19.84 8.37 -4.88
N TRP A 15 -18.92 9.10 -5.50
CA TRP A 15 -19.18 10.33 -6.22
C TRP A 15 -18.77 10.17 -7.67
N VAL A 16 -19.69 10.41 -8.60
CA VAL A 16 -19.49 10.19 -10.03
C VAL A 16 -19.88 11.44 -10.82
N GLY A 17 -19.01 11.84 -11.74
CA GLY A 17 -19.36 12.90 -12.70
C GLY A 17 -20.45 12.42 -13.65
N LYS A 18 -21.51 13.23 -13.85
CA LYS A 18 -22.67 12.87 -14.69
C LYS A 18 -22.28 12.29 -16.05
N LYS A 19 -21.31 12.88 -16.72
CA LYS A 19 -20.82 12.44 -18.05
C LYS A 19 -20.10 11.09 -18.06
N ARG A 20 -19.86 10.46 -16.90
CA ARG A 20 -19.11 9.21 -16.78
C ARG A 20 -19.95 8.01 -16.35
N MET A 21 -21.24 8.23 -16.09
CA MET A 21 -22.14 7.18 -15.58
C MET A 21 -22.29 6.00 -16.55
N GLU A 22 -22.31 6.27 -17.85
CA GLU A 22 -22.54 5.28 -18.90
C GLU A 22 -21.26 4.62 -19.43
N GLY A 23 -20.08 5.01 -18.93
CA GLY A 23 -18.78 4.52 -19.40
C GLY A 23 -18.02 3.73 -18.35
N GLU A 24 -16.82 4.18 -18.03
CA GLU A 24 -15.89 3.53 -17.07
C GLU A 24 -16.47 3.33 -15.66
N ALA A 25 -17.53 4.08 -15.29
CA ALA A 25 -18.18 3.96 -14.00
C ALA A 25 -19.24 2.84 -13.96
N ALA A 26 -19.74 2.37 -15.09
CA ALA A 26 -20.86 1.43 -15.16
C ALA A 26 -20.56 0.11 -14.40
N SER A 27 -19.35 -0.46 -14.55
CA SER A 27 -18.95 -1.68 -13.85
C SER A 27 -18.90 -1.52 -12.33
N VAL A 28 -18.47 -0.34 -11.86
CA VAL A 28 -18.43 -0.02 -10.43
C VAL A 28 -19.84 0.27 -9.91
N LEU A 29 -20.65 0.99 -10.68
CA LEU A 29 -22.02 1.34 -10.31
C LEU A 29 -22.90 0.09 -10.18
N ALA A 30 -22.75 -0.87 -11.06
CA ALA A 30 -23.47 -2.15 -11.01
C ALA A 30 -23.23 -2.97 -9.72
N ARG A 31 -22.22 -2.61 -8.94
CA ARG A 31 -21.88 -3.24 -7.65
C ARG A 31 -22.32 -2.40 -6.44
N CYS A 32 -23.00 -1.28 -6.66
CA CYS A 32 -23.30 -0.29 -5.63
C CYS A 32 -24.76 -0.32 -5.13
N ASP A 33 -25.40 -1.50 -5.10
CA ASP A 33 -26.85 -1.62 -4.79
C ASP A 33 -27.23 -1.03 -3.41
N GLU A 34 -26.34 -1.12 -2.43
CA GLU A 34 -26.58 -0.64 -1.06
C GLU A 34 -25.73 0.59 -0.69
N ILE A 35 -25.00 1.17 -1.64
CA ILE A 35 -24.04 2.24 -1.36
C ILE A 35 -24.58 3.55 -1.95
N PRO A 36 -24.60 4.64 -1.18
CA PRO A 36 -25.05 5.92 -1.70
C PRO A 36 -24.14 6.39 -2.84
N VAL A 37 -24.76 6.65 -3.99
CA VAL A 37 -24.10 7.17 -5.19
C VAL A 37 -24.56 8.61 -5.42
N TYR A 38 -23.62 9.53 -5.34
CA TYR A 38 -23.87 10.95 -5.58
C TYR A 38 -23.37 11.33 -6.98
N THR A 39 -24.18 12.03 -7.74
CA THR A 39 -23.83 12.50 -9.08
C THR A 39 -23.81 14.02 -9.13
N ALA A 40 -22.80 14.60 -9.75
CA ALA A 40 -22.70 16.04 -9.96
C ALA A 40 -21.84 16.36 -11.19
N GLU A 41 -21.85 17.64 -11.59
CA GLU A 41 -20.90 18.13 -12.58
C GLU A 41 -19.47 18.15 -12.00
N PHE A 42 -18.46 18.13 -12.86
CA PHE A 42 -17.07 18.01 -12.44
C PHE A 42 -16.57 19.18 -11.60
N ASP A 43 -17.05 20.39 -11.84
CA ASP A 43 -16.72 21.59 -11.09
C ASP A 43 -17.23 21.50 -9.64
N VAL A 44 -18.45 21.00 -9.45
CA VAL A 44 -19.04 20.76 -8.13
C VAL A 44 -18.25 19.69 -7.37
N LEU A 45 -17.91 18.59 -8.05
CA LEU A 45 -17.08 17.55 -7.44
C LEU A 45 -15.67 18.05 -7.09
N ALA A 46 -15.10 18.94 -7.90
CA ALA A 46 -13.80 19.55 -7.62
C ALA A 46 -13.83 20.45 -6.39
N GLN A 47 -14.91 21.20 -6.18
CA GLN A 47 -15.12 22.02 -4.97
C GLN A 47 -15.21 21.14 -3.71
N LEU A 48 -15.96 20.03 -3.78
CA LEU A 48 -16.11 19.09 -2.67
C LEU A 48 -14.77 18.46 -2.26
N THR A 49 -13.90 18.19 -3.21
CA THR A 49 -12.65 17.45 -2.98
C THR A 49 -11.43 18.33 -2.80
N GLY A 50 -11.53 19.61 -3.13
CA GLY A 50 -10.42 20.56 -3.13
C GLY A 50 -9.38 20.31 -4.24
N PHE A 51 -9.68 19.44 -5.22
CA PHE A 51 -8.82 19.19 -6.37
C PHE A 51 -9.62 18.76 -7.61
N LYS A 52 -9.06 19.02 -8.79
CA LYS A 52 -9.67 18.64 -10.07
C LYS A 52 -9.70 17.12 -10.26
N LEU A 53 -10.88 16.55 -10.45
CA LEU A 53 -11.07 15.14 -10.75
C LEU A 53 -10.71 14.83 -12.21
N THR A 54 -9.63 14.11 -12.42
CA THR A 54 -9.18 13.73 -13.78
C THR A 54 -9.86 12.48 -14.32
N ARG A 55 -10.34 11.59 -13.45
CA ARG A 55 -10.98 10.32 -13.83
C ARG A 55 -12.47 10.23 -13.49
N GLY A 56 -13.06 11.31 -13.04
CA GLY A 56 -14.51 11.47 -12.89
C GLY A 56 -15.21 10.65 -11.83
N MET A 57 -14.49 9.93 -10.98
CA MET A 57 -15.08 9.11 -9.93
C MET A 57 -14.22 9.10 -8.67
N LEU A 58 -14.86 9.18 -7.51
CA LEU A 58 -14.27 9.02 -6.18
C LEU A 58 -15.08 8.04 -5.36
N CYS A 59 -14.41 7.35 -4.47
CA CYS A 59 -15.05 6.46 -3.50
C CYS A 59 -14.46 6.69 -2.11
N ALA A 60 -15.30 6.87 -1.12
CA ALA A 60 -14.91 6.74 0.26
C ALA A 60 -14.94 5.26 0.64
N MET A 61 -13.80 4.75 1.10
CA MET A 61 -13.67 3.37 1.54
C MET A 61 -13.45 3.30 3.05
N ARG A 62 -14.11 2.37 3.72
CA ARG A 62 -13.78 2.02 5.10
C ARG A 62 -12.49 1.24 5.12
N ARG A 63 -11.53 1.70 5.91
CA ARG A 63 -10.26 1.00 6.10
C ARG A 63 -10.47 -0.24 6.97
N ARG A 64 -9.88 -1.34 6.58
CA ARG A 64 -9.77 -2.53 7.43
C ARG A 64 -8.74 -2.29 8.53
N GLY A 65 -8.88 -3.02 9.64
CA GLY A 65 -7.78 -3.15 10.59
C GLY A 65 -6.57 -3.78 9.91
N LEU A 66 -5.39 -3.29 10.25
CA LEU A 66 -4.15 -3.89 9.74
C LEU A 66 -3.90 -5.21 10.47
N PRO A 67 -3.39 -6.23 9.76
CA PRO A 67 -3.01 -7.49 10.37
C PRO A 67 -1.73 -7.32 11.20
N GLU A 68 -1.53 -8.21 12.17
CA GLU A 68 -0.28 -8.30 12.92
C GLU A 68 0.90 -8.68 12.01
N VAL A 69 2.12 -8.28 12.40
CA VAL A 69 3.35 -8.55 11.64
C VAL A 69 3.53 -10.06 11.42
N GLU A 70 3.27 -10.86 12.44
CA GLU A 70 3.38 -12.32 12.39
C GLU A 70 2.45 -12.92 11.32
N LYS A 71 1.23 -12.40 11.22
CA LYS A 71 0.26 -12.85 10.21
C LYS A 71 0.70 -12.47 8.80
N VAL A 72 1.23 -11.26 8.62
CA VAL A 72 1.75 -10.80 7.33
C VAL A 72 2.97 -11.62 6.89
N CYS A 73 3.82 -11.99 7.84
CA CYS A 73 5.07 -12.71 7.61
C CYS A 73 4.94 -14.24 7.62
N GLN A 74 3.78 -14.80 7.96
CA GLN A 74 3.59 -16.23 8.20
C GLN A 74 4.09 -17.12 7.07
N ASN A 75 3.76 -16.78 5.84
CA ASN A 75 4.15 -17.54 4.64
C ASN A 75 5.11 -16.75 3.74
N ALA A 76 5.58 -15.60 4.20
CA ALA A 76 6.46 -14.74 3.44
C ALA A 76 7.91 -15.29 3.44
N LYS A 77 8.55 -15.21 2.29
CA LYS A 77 9.97 -15.52 2.09
C LYS A 77 10.78 -14.26 1.82
N LYS A 78 10.18 -13.27 1.16
CA LYS A 78 10.82 -12.00 0.80
C LYS A 78 9.97 -10.85 1.30
N VAL A 79 10.51 -10.09 2.24
CA VAL A 79 9.82 -8.97 2.86
C VAL A 79 10.62 -7.69 2.64
N ALA A 80 9.99 -6.67 2.09
CA ALA A 80 10.59 -5.34 2.00
C ALA A 80 10.21 -4.53 3.24
N VAL A 81 11.20 -3.94 3.92
CA VAL A 81 10.97 -3.04 5.05
C VAL A 81 11.26 -1.60 4.61
N LEU A 82 10.29 -0.73 4.78
CA LEU A 82 10.41 0.70 4.53
C LEU A 82 10.73 1.38 5.86
N GLU A 83 11.96 1.85 6.00
CA GLU A 83 12.39 2.58 7.18
C GLU A 83 12.28 4.08 6.95
N ASN A 84 11.42 4.75 7.71
CA ASN A 84 11.25 6.21 7.72
C ASN A 84 11.01 6.85 6.33
N VAL A 85 10.27 6.16 5.46
CA VAL A 85 9.93 6.68 4.13
C VAL A 85 8.73 7.63 4.24
N MET A 86 9.01 8.92 4.47
CA MET A 86 7.98 9.94 4.73
C MET A 86 7.26 10.43 3.47
N ASN A 87 7.87 10.34 2.29
CA ASN A 87 7.25 10.81 1.05
C ASN A 87 6.27 9.76 0.50
N PRO A 88 4.96 10.07 0.40
CA PRO A 88 3.96 9.13 -0.09
C PRO A 88 4.18 8.72 -1.56
N THR A 89 4.88 9.53 -2.36
CA THR A 89 5.28 9.14 -3.73
C THR A 89 6.28 8.00 -3.68
N ASN A 90 7.27 8.07 -2.78
CA ASN A 90 8.28 7.03 -2.63
C ASN A 90 7.66 5.75 -2.08
N VAL A 91 6.78 5.85 -1.08
CA VAL A 91 6.02 4.69 -0.59
C VAL A 91 5.28 4.00 -1.75
N GLY A 92 4.54 4.76 -2.56
CA GLY A 92 3.82 4.19 -3.70
C GLY A 92 4.74 3.56 -4.75
N ALA A 93 5.89 4.18 -5.04
CA ALA A 93 6.89 3.65 -5.98
C ALA A 93 7.50 2.34 -5.46
N ILE A 94 7.81 2.26 -4.17
CA ILE A 94 8.36 1.04 -3.54
C ILE A 94 7.34 -0.10 -3.60
N PHE A 95 6.06 0.15 -3.28
CA PHE A 95 5.01 -0.86 -3.44
C PHE A 95 4.90 -1.38 -4.86
N ARG A 96 4.99 -0.50 -5.85
CA ARG A 96 4.99 -0.89 -7.26
C ARG A 96 6.20 -1.76 -7.62
N SER A 97 7.39 -1.40 -7.14
CA SER A 97 8.62 -2.20 -7.34
C SER A 97 8.55 -3.52 -6.59
N ALA A 98 8.05 -3.53 -5.37
CA ALA A 98 7.86 -4.76 -4.58
C ALA A 98 6.94 -5.76 -5.30
N ALA A 99 5.85 -5.27 -5.90
CA ALA A 99 4.98 -6.11 -6.73
C ALA A 99 5.70 -6.68 -7.94
N ALA A 100 6.46 -5.84 -8.65
CA ALA A 100 7.21 -6.27 -9.83
C ALA A 100 8.32 -7.29 -9.52
N LEU A 101 8.90 -7.21 -8.33
CA LEU A 101 9.95 -8.11 -7.85
C LEU A 101 9.41 -9.32 -7.06
N ASN A 102 8.10 -9.52 -7.05
CA ASN A 102 7.43 -10.61 -6.32
C ASN A 102 7.84 -10.66 -4.83
N MET A 103 7.82 -9.51 -4.16
CA MET A 103 7.91 -9.47 -2.70
C MET A 103 6.60 -10.00 -2.10
N ASP A 104 6.71 -10.84 -1.09
CA ASP A 104 5.56 -11.46 -0.45
C ASP A 104 4.84 -10.52 0.50
N ALA A 105 5.55 -9.57 1.10
CA ALA A 105 5.01 -8.59 2.02
C ALA A 105 5.83 -7.29 2.05
N VAL A 106 5.19 -6.23 2.57
CA VAL A 106 5.84 -4.95 2.86
C VAL A 106 5.56 -4.57 4.31
N LEU A 107 6.60 -4.24 5.06
CA LEU A 107 6.48 -3.69 6.41
C LEU A 107 6.91 -2.22 6.41
N LEU A 108 6.26 -1.42 7.21
CA LEU A 108 6.57 0.01 7.34
C LEU A 108 6.88 0.35 8.79
N THR A 109 7.93 1.14 9.04
CA THR A 109 8.17 1.68 10.38
C THR A 109 7.21 2.83 10.68
N GLY A 110 7.04 3.19 11.95
CA GLY A 110 6.11 4.22 12.41
C GLY A 110 6.32 5.61 11.79
N GLY A 111 7.54 5.91 11.31
CA GLY A 111 7.85 7.17 10.61
C GLY A 111 7.45 7.21 9.14
N CYS A 112 6.92 6.13 8.57
CA CYS A 112 6.55 6.09 7.17
C CYS A 112 5.20 6.77 6.88
N SER A 113 5.06 7.35 5.69
CA SER A 113 3.76 7.78 5.18
C SER A 113 2.83 6.58 4.96
N ASN A 114 1.54 6.78 5.27
CA ASN A 114 0.55 5.74 5.11
C ASN A 114 0.36 5.35 3.62
N PRO A 115 0.47 4.06 3.26
CA PRO A 115 0.30 3.58 1.89
C PRO A 115 -1.08 3.87 1.29
N LEU A 116 -2.10 4.05 2.12
CA LEU A 116 -3.46 4.36 1.68
C LEU A 116 -3.69 5.86 1.41
N TYR A 117 -2.69 6.71 1.62
CA TYR A 117 -2.80 8.08 1.13
C TYR A 117 -3.02 8.09 -0.38
N ARG A 118 -3.92 8.97 -0.83
CA ARG A 118 -4.31 9.05 -2.24
C ARG A 118 -3.12 9.09 -3.19
N ARG A 119 -2.05 9.82 -2.83
CA ARG A 119 -0.84 9.92 -3.65
C ARG A 119 -0.09 8.60 -3.74
N ALA A 120 0.12 7.92 -2.61
CA ALA A 120 0.77 6.61 -2.56
C ALA A 120 -0.03 5.57 -3.36
N SER A 121 -1.33 5.47 -3.12
CA SER A 121 -2.22 4.54 -3.83
C SER A 121 -2.21 4.76 -5.36
N ARG A 122 -2.13 6.02 -5.81
CA ARG A 122 -2.04 6.33 -7.25
C ARG A 122 -0.71 5.97 -7.86
N VAL A 123 0.38 6.33 -7.20
CA VAL A 123 1.75 6.05 -7.69
C VAL A 123 2.02 4.55 -7.71
N SER A 124 1.51 3.82 -6.73
CA SER A 124 1.61 2.36 -6.68
C SER A 124 0.83 1.65 -7.79
N MET A 125 0.02 2.37 -8.56
CA MET A 125 -0.91 1.77 -9.52
C MET A 125 -1.88 0.77 -8.86
N GLY A 126 -2.12 0.93 -7.54
CA GLY A 126 -3.00 0.10 -6.74
C GLY A 126 -2.36 -1.18 -6.19
N THR A 127 -1.05 -1.36 -6.30
CA THR A 127 -0.36 -2.53 -5.70
C THR A 127 -0.40 -2.52 -4.17
N VAL A 128 -0.62 -1.38 -3.54
CA VAL A 128 -0.90 -1.27 -2.09
C VAL A 128 -2.13 -2.07 -1.63
N PHE A 129 -3.02 -2.46 -2.55
CA PHE A 129 -4.17 -3.31 -2.29
C PHE A 129 -3.93 -4.78 -2.63
N GLN A 130 -2.77 -5.13 -3.17
CA GLN A 130 -2.43 -6.47 -3.67
C GLN A 130 -1.39 -7.16 -2.80
N ILE A 131 -0.38 -6.42 -2.34
CA ILE A 131 0.67 -6.95 -1.48
C ILE A 131 0.22 -6.82 -0.02
N PRO A 132 0.29 -7.88 0.80
CA PRO A 132 0.07 -7.78 2.24
C PRO A 132 1.06 -6.80 2.87
N TRP A 133 0.58 -5.95 3.76
CA TRP A 133 1.43 -5.00 4.48
C TRP A 133 0.86 -4.63 5.85
N THR A 134 1.75 -4.19 6.73
CA THR A 134 1.39 -3.63 8.03
C THR A 134 2.51 -2.71 8.55
N PHE A 135 2.25 -2.01 9.65
CA PHE A 135 3.30 -1.31 10.36
C PHE A 135 4.01 -2.23 11.34
N ILE A 136 5.34 -2.12 11.44
CA ILE A 136 6.15 -2.77 12.45
C ILE A 136 6.55 -1.73 13.51
N GLY A 137 5.80 -1.70 14.60
CA GLY A 137 5.85 -0.66 15.61
C GLY A 137 4.97 0.56 15.28
N GLU A 138 4.58 1.29 16.30
CA GLU A 138 3.80 2.52 16.19
C GLU A 138 4.70 3.74 15.97
N LYS A 139 5.88 3.73 16.56
CA LYS A 139 6.88 4.79 16.48
C LYS A 139 8.15 4.30 15.78
N GLN A 140 8.97 5.24 15.35
CA GLN A 140 10.25 4.92 14.72
C GLN A 140 11.21 4.20 15.69
N GLU A 141 11.18 4.56 16.95
CA GLU A 141 12.01 3.97 18.00
C GLU A 141 11.75 2.47 18.16
N ASP A 142 10.50 2.04 18.04
CA ASP A 142 10.11 0.62 18.13
C ASP A 142 10.86 -0.26 17.12
N TRP A 143 11.12 0.28 15.93
CA TRP A 143 11.88 -0.40 14.89
C TRP A 143 13.35 -0.56 15.30
N ILE A 144 13.97 0.50 15.78
CA ILE A 144 15.40 0.51 16.17
C ILE A 144 15.64 -0.47 17.33
N GLU A 145 14.76 -0.48 18.31
CA GLU A 145 14.91 -1.30 19.51
C GLU A 145 14.57 -2.77 19.28
N ASN A 146 13.46 -3.05 18.60
CA ASN A 146 12.87 -4.39 18.58
C ASN A 146 12.55 -4.92 17.18
N GLY A 147 12.37 -4.06 16.16
CA GLY A 147 11.87 -4.46 14.86
C GLY A 147 12.73 -5.51 14.16
N ILE A 148 14.04 -5.28 14.10
CA ILE A 148 15.00 -6.22 13.47
C ILE A 148 15.00 -7.56 14.22
N ARG A 149 15.03 -7.54 15.56
CA ARG A 149 15.00 -8.75 16.39
C ARG A 149 13.71 -9.54 16.20
N ARG A 150 12.58 -8.83 16.04
CA ARG A 150 11.27 -9.45 15.77
C ARG A 150 11.30 -10.21 14.45
N LEU A 151 11.85 -9.63 13.38
CA LEU A 151 11.98 -10.30 12.09
C LEU A 151 12.95 -11.50 12.16
N GLN A 152 14.08 -11.34 12.83
CA GLN A 152 15.02 -12.45 13.06
C GLN A 152 14.37 -13.59 13.84
N GLY A 153 13.54 -13.27 14.86
CA GLY A 153 12.75 -14.26 15.58
C GLY A 153 11.73 -15.01 14.71
N LEU A 154 11.24 -14.38 13.62
CA LEU A 154 10.41 -15.03 12.60
C LEU A 154 11.21 -15.80 11.54
N GLY A 155 12.53 -15.86 11.70
CA GLY A 155 13.44 -16.62 10.84
C GLY A 155 13.94 -15.87 9.60
N PHE A 156 13.77 -14.55 9.53
CA PHE A 156 14.31 -13.74 8.42
C PHE A 156 15.78 -13.41 8.64
N GLN A 157 16.58 -13.56 7.57
CA GLN A 157 17.86 -12.90 7.45
C GLN A 157 17.59 -11.44 7.04
N THR A 158 18.16 -10.49 7.76
CA THR A 158 17.97 -9.07 7.45
C THR A 158 19.14 -8.51 6.64
N ALA A 159 18.86 -7.73 5.62
CA ALA A 159 19.84 -7.03 4.80
C ALA A 159 19.45 -5.57 4.65
N ALA A 160 20.36 -4.65 4.92
CA ALA A 160 20.14 -3.22 4.73
C ALA A 160 20.65 -2.78 3.35
N LEU A 161 19.81 -2.06 2.61
CA LEU A 161 20.21 -1.35 1.38
C LEU A 161 20.84 -0.01 1.77
N ALA A 162 22.13 -0.02 2.05
CA ALA A 162 22.88 1.13 2.51
C ALA A 162 24.19 1.29 1.74
N LEU A 163 24.70 2.51 1.69
CA LEU A 163 26.02 2.80 1.14
C LEU A 163 27.07 2.68 2.27
N SER A 164 27.95 1.71 2.15
CA SER A 164 29.02 1.42 3.10
C SER A 164 30.18 0.73 2.37
N ASP A 165 31.39 0.94 2.83
CA ASP A 165 32.58 0.25 2.27
C ASP A 165 32.52 -1.27 2.48
N ALA A 166 31.75 -1.73 3.47
CA ALA A 166 31.49 -3.14 3.73
C ALA A 166 30.27 -3.69 2.96
N SER A 167 29.68 -2.90 2.08
CA SER A 167 28.51 -3.34 1.29
C SER A 167 28.89 -4.45 0.30
N VAL A 168 28.02 -5.43 0.16
CA VAL A 168 28.14 -6.51 -0.84
C VAL A 168 27.14 -6.27 -1.97
N SER A 169 27.43 -6.80 -3.15
CA SER A 169 26.47 -6.73 -4.25
C SER A 169 25.16 -7.43 -3.88
N PHE A 170 24.03 -6.91 -4.36
CA PHE A 170 22.71 -7.55 -4.19
C PHE A 170 22.66 -8.96 -4.80
N ASP A 171 23.55 -9.25 -5.78
CA ASP A 171 23.72 -10.57 -6.38
C ASP A 171 24.58 -11.53 -5.54
N TYR A 172 24.97 -11.13 -4.32
CA TYR A 172 25.76 -11.96 -3.44
C TYR A 172 25.09 -13.32 -3.21
N LYS A 173 25.83 -14.40 -3.51
CA LYS A 173 25.31 -15.78 -3.52
C LYS A 173 24.56 -16.14 -2.24
N ARG A 174 25.09 -15.74 -1.07
CA ARG A 174 24.47 -16.00 0.22
C ARG A 174 23.05 -15.40 0.34
N LEU A 175 22.82 -14.17 -0.16
CA LEU A 175 21.50 -13.55 -0.12
C LEU A 175 20.49 -14.25 -1.03
N ARG A 176 20.97 -14.85 -2.14
CA ARG A 176 20.12 -15.62 -3.07
C ARG A 176 19.70 -16.97 -2.52
N GLU A 177 20.51 -17.56 -1.66
CA GLU A 177 20.30 -18.88 -1.05
C GLU A 177 19.49 -18.82 0.23
N GLU A 178 19.24 -17.61 0.79
CA GLU A 178 18.44 -17.45 2.00
C GLU A 178 16.98 -17.87 1.77
N LYS A 179 16.45 -18.66 2.70
CA LYS A 179 15.06 -19.13 2.64
C LYS A 179 14.04 -18.03 2.95
N LYS A 180 14.45 -17.09 3.80
CA LYS A 180 13.66 -15.91 4.20
C LYS A 180 14.57 -14.68 4.28
N LEU A 181 14.29 -13.69 3.46
CA LEU A 181 15.00 -12.42 3.36
C LEU A 181 14.07 -11.22 3.55
#